data_28a710e2174436d41fd06c610ed9c23c
#
_entry.id   28a710e2174436d41fd06c610ed9c23c
#
_cell.length_a   1.000
_cell.length_b   1.000
_cell.length_c   1.000
_cell.angle_alpha   90.00
_cell.angle_beta   90.00
_cell.angle_gamma   90.00
#
_symmetry.space_group_name_H-M   'P 1'
#
loop_
_entity.id
_entity.type
_entity.pdbx_description
1 polymer ?
#
loop_
_entity_poly.entity_id
_entity_poly.type
_entity_poly.pdbx_seq_one_letter_code
_entity_poly.pdbx_strand_id
1 'polypeptide(L)'
;MKTAFQFITSCVLLLAGAAGPVFGSQNCKPVVGHFEALVVPPGQGHCPSDPTAFCTAGRVWGGIQGNYQFVMTGAIPSATIGGVSTILFFTGKSTIFLKSGDQLLGTDTGSIDLPPGLGGFASLITFTGGTGNSSGATGQIRLRGEFDAAEGTTNGDYIGTVCTQ
;
A
#
# COMPACT_ATOMS: atom_id res chain seq x y z
N MET A 1 37.77 -48.68 58.96
CA MET A 1 36.80 -48.95 57.92
C MET A 1 36.08 -47.67 57.65
N LYS A 2 36.37 -46.94 56.53
CA LYS A 2 35.70 -45.70 56.07
C LYS A 2 35.17 -45.94 54.67
N THR A 3 33.85 -46.07 54.57
CA THR A 3 33.15 -46.24 53.34
C THR A 3 32.88 -44.86 52.70
N ALA A 4 33.47 -44.61 51.50
CA ALA A 4 33.24 -43.41 50.73
C ALA A 4 31.99 -43.62 49.85
N PHE A 5 31.00 -42.74 50.01
CA PHE A 5 29.80 -42.66 49.16
C PHE A 5 30.07 -41.69 47.99
N GLN A 6 30.13 -42.22 46.78
CA GLN A 6 30.21 -41.41 45.54
C GLN A 6 28.78 -41.01 45.09
N PHE A 7 28.50 -39.71 45.12
CA PHE A 7 27.31 -39.13 44.48
C PHE A 7 27.62 -38.90 43.00
N ILE A 8 26.92 -39.64 42.12
CA ILE A 8 26.90 -39.39 40.67
C ILE A 8 25.80 -38.37 40.40
N THR A 9 26.18 -37.13 40.13
CA THR A 9 25.24 -36.08 39.72
C THR A 9 25.05 -36.19 38.20
N SER A 10 23.90 -36.73 37.77
CA SER A 10 23.51 -36.72 36.37
C SER A 10 23.03 -35.33 35.94
N CYS A 11 23.81 -34.67 35.13
CA CYS A 11 23.48 -33.41 34.53
C CYS A 11 22.62 -33.67 33.27
N VAL A 12 21.30 -33.49 33.36
CA VAL A 12 20.40 -33.55 32.21
C VAL A 12 20.45 -32.20 31.50
N LEU A 13 21.15 -32.14 30.36
CA LEU A 13 21.10 -30.99 29.45
C LEU A 13 19.73 -30.97 28.75
N LEU A 14 18.85 -30.09 29.13
CA LEU A 14 17.65 -29.69 28.39
C LEU A 14 18.08 -28.82 27.20
N LEU A 15 18.17 -29.42 25.99
CA LEU A 15 18.26 -28.69 24.74
C LEU A 15 16.89 -28.04 24.44
N ALA A 16 16.70 -26.80 24.88
CA ALA A 16 15.61 -25.96 24.44
C ALA A 16 15.89 -25.58 23.00
N GLY A 17 15.27 -26.29 22.05
CA GLY A 17 15.27 -25.94 20.65
C GLY A 17 14.56 -24.60 20.46
N ALA A 18 15.31 -23.53 20.24
CA ALA A 18 14.78 -22.26 19.78
C ALA A 18 14.24 -22.47 18.37
N ALA A 19 12.92 -22.65 18.25
CA ALA A 19 12.23 -22.52 16.96
C ALA A 19 12.32 -21.04 16.54
N GLY A 20 13.32 -20.70 15.75
CA GLY A 20 13.43 -19.39 15.11
C GLY A 20 12.21 -19.19 14.19
N PRO A 21 11.77 -17.93 14.00
CA PRO A 21 10.68 -17.64 13.07
C PRO A 21 11.07 -18.16 11.68
N VAL A 22 10.27 -19.07 11.15
CA VAL A 22 10.40 -19.52 9.76
C VAL A 22 9.90 -18.34 8.90
N PHE A 23 10.82 -17.52 8.41
CA PHE A 23 10.52 -16.55 7.37
C PHE A 23 10.24 -17.36 6.10
N GLY A 24 8.96 -17.49 5.75
CA GLY A 24 8.57 -18.03 4.45
C GLY A 24 9.26 -17.21 3.35
N SER A 25 9.81 -17.86 2.34
CA SER A 25 10.43 -17.16 1.21
C SER A 25 9.34 -16.37 0.48
N GLN A 26 9.40 -15.04 0.54
CA GLN A 26 8.50 -14.18 -0.21
C GLN A 26 8.79 -14.32 -1.71
N ASN A 27 7.74 -14.54 -2.50
CA ASN A 27 7.81 -14.53 -3.95
C ASN A 27 7.55 -13.12 -4.46
N CYS A 28 8.61 -12.41 -4.82
CA CYS A 28 8.54 -11.04 -5.33
C CYS A 28 8.51 -11.04 -6.86
N LYS A 29 7.51 -10.36 -7.43
CA LYS A 29 7.34 -10.22 -8.88
C LYS A 29 7.36 -8.76 -9.28
N PRO A 30 8.15 -8.37 -10.30
CA PRO A 30 8.03 -7.06 -10.90
C PRO A 30 6.67 -6.92 -11.58
N VAL A 31 6.06 -5.75 -11.46
CA VAL A 31 4.76 -5.43 -12.05
C VAL A 31 4.81 -4.10 -12.76
N VAL A 32 4.16 -4.03 -13.92
CA VAL A 32 3.97 -2.81 -14.70
C VAL A 32 2.55 -2.83 -15.26
N GLY A 33 1.96 -1.66 -15.47
CA GLY A 33 0.63 -1.55 -16.05
C GLY A 33 0.11 -0.13 -16.02
N HIS A 34 -1.20 -0.04 -16.14
CA HIS A 34 -1.94 1.21 -16.24
C HIS A 34 -3.01 1.27 -15.15
N PHE A 35 -3.43 2.48 -14.83
CA PHE A 35 -4.56 2.74 -13.93
C PHE A 35 -5.43 3.86 -14.48
N GLU A 36 -6.69 3.83 -14.11
CA GLU A 36 -7.65 4.93 -14.26
C GLU A 36 -8.54 4.98 -13.04
N ALA A 37 -8.92 6.15 -12.58
CA ALA A 37 -9.85 6.32 -11.49
C ALA A 37 -10.64 7.63 -11.61
N LEU A 38 -11.79 7.66 -10.93
CA LEU A 38 -12.69 8.80 -10.83
C LEU A 38 -12.80 9.21 -9.37
N VAL A 39 -13.00 10.48 -9.14
CA VAL A 39 -13.35 11.00 -7.80
C VAL A 39 -14.70 10.42 -7.38
N VAL A 40 -14.75 9.91 -6.15
CA VAL A 40 -15.97 9.41 -5.50
C VAL A 40 -16.47 10.46 -4.52
N PRO A 41 -17.70 10.97 -4.65
CA PRO A 41 -18.25 11.94 -3.72
C PRO A 41 -18.31 11.42 -2.28
N PRO A 42 -18.15 12.31 -1.28
CA PRO A 42 -18.34 11.95 0.14
C PRO A 42 -19.67 11.26 0.39
N GLY A 43 -19.66 10.20 1.19
CA GLY A 43 -20.82 9.39 1.52
C GLY A 43 -21.27 8.40 0.44
N GLN A 44 -20.55 8.31 -0.69
CA GLN A 44 -20.83 7.35 -1.74
C GLN A 44 -19.78 6.22 -1.77
N GLY A 45 -20.22 5.01 -2.10
CA GLY A 45 -19.36 3.83 -2.19
C GLY A 45 -18.52 3.61 -0.93
N HIS A 46 -17.20 3.67 -1.08
CA HIS A 46 -16.24 3.50 0.02
C HIS A 46 -15.81 4.83 0.67
N CYS A 47 -16.27 5.97 0.14
CA CYS A 47 -15.88 7.29 0.63
C CYS A 47 -16.61 7.64 1.92
N PRO A 48 -15.92 8.08 2.99
CA PRO A 48 -16.55 8.56 4.21
C PRO A 48 -17.54 9.70 3.95
N SER A 49 -18.56 9.84 4.82
CA SER A 49 -19.56 10.89 4.71
C SER A 49 -19.06 12.29 5.13
N ASP A 50 -17.80 12.40 5.56
CA ASP A 50 -17.17 13.68 5.84
C ASP A 50 -17.10 14.51 4.56
N PRO A 51 -17.67 15.73 4.50
CA PRO A 51 -17.67 16.58 3.31
C PRO A 51 -16.26 16.97 2.83
N THR A 52 -15.24 16.83 3.68
CA THR A 52 -13.83 17.06 3.33
C THR A 52 -13.12 15.83 2.82
N ALA A 53 -13.78 14.65 2.85
CA ALA A 53 -13.19 13.42 2.37
C ALA A 53 -12.91 13.49 0.86
N PHE A 54 -11.70 13.06 0.47
CA PHE A 54 -11.33 12.90 -0.92
C PHE A 54 -11.02 11.43 -1.19
N CYS A 55 -11.75 10.85 -2.12
CA CYS A 55 -11.63 9.46 -2.49
C CYS A 55 -11.63 9.29 -4.01
N THR A 56 -10.98 8.23 -4.48
CA THR A 56 -11.08 7.83 -5.88
C THR A 56 -11.37 6.34 -5.99
N ALA A 57 -12.02 5.94 -7.07
CA ALA A 57 -12.24 4.55 -7.43
C ALA A 57 -12.03 4.33 -8.91
N GLY A 58 -11.50 3.17 -9.29
CA GLY A 58 -11.24 2.88 -10.68
C GLY A 58 -10.72 1.48 -10.92
N ARG A 59 -9.85 1.34 -11.89
CA ARG A 59 -9.29 0.04 -12.31
C ARG A 59 -7.78 0.12 -12.46
N VAL A 60 -7.13 -1.04 -12.24
CA VAL A 60 -5.74 -1.29 -12.59
C VAL A 60 -5.67 -2.51 -13.50
N TRP A 61 -4.78 -2.47 -14.49
CA TRP A 61 -4.55 -3.59 -15.40
C TRP A 61 -3.08 -3.67 -15.82
N GLY A 62 -2.68 -4.84 -16.32
CA GLY A 62 -1.28 -5.19 -16.57
C GLY A 62 -0.81 -6.27 -15.59
N GLY A 63 0.30 -6.04 -14.92
CA GLY A 63 0.85 -6.97 -13.91
C GLY A 63 -0.01 -7.16 -12.67
N ILE A 64 -0.80 -6.16 -12.31
CA ILE A 64 -1.89 -6.24 -11.33
C ILE A 64 -3.19 -6.00 -12.08
N GLN A 65 -4.23 -6.79 -11.79
CA GLN A 65 -5.54 -6.63 -12.43
C GLN A 65 -6.65 -6.62 -11.38
N GLY A 66 -7.42 -5.53 -11.34
CA GLY A 66 -8.49 -5.41 -10.36
C GLY A 66 -9.15 -4.04 -10.32
N ASN A 67 -10.04 -3.86 -9.34
CA ASN A 67 -10.63 -2.57 -9.01
C ASN A 67 -9.79 -1.88 -7.95
N TYR A 68 -9.59 -0.59 -8.12
CA TYR A 68 -8.78 0.24 -7.23
C TYR A 68 -9.67 1.19 -6.43
N GLN A 69 -9.37 1.37 -5.17
CA GLN A 69 -10.00 2.34 -4.28
C GLN A 69 -8.91 3.05 -3.46
N PHE A 70 -9.07 4.36 -3.32
CA PHE A 70 -8.21 5.22 -2.50
C PHE A 70 -9.05 6.09 -1.59
N VAL A 71 -8.57 6.30 -0.36
CA VAL A 71 -9.13 7.25 0.61
C VAL A 71 -7.98 8.11 1.14
N MET A 72 -8.05 9.41 0.92
CA MET A 72 -7.08 10.36 1.47
C MET A 72 -7.22 10.44 2.99
N THR A 73 -6.11 10.40 3.71
CA THR A 73 -6.05 10.51 5.18
C THR A 73 -5.38 11.79 5.66
N GLY A 74 -4.73 12.50 4.76
CA GLY A 74 -4.09 13.79 5.06
C GLY A 74 -3.64 14.48 3.78
N ALA A 75 -3.58 15.79 3.82
CA ALA A 75 -3.10 16.61 2.73
C ALA A 75 -2.37 17.86 3.25
N ILE A 76 -1.29 18.24 2.57
CA ILE A 76 -0.47 19.42 2.88
C ILE A 76 -0.19 20.16 1.58
N PRO A 77 -0.62 21.41 1.43
CA PRO A 77 -0.29 22.22 0.28
C PRO A 77 1.21 22.55 0.25
N SER A 78 1.78 22.68 -0.94
CA SER A 78 3.13 23.18 -1.13
C SER A 78 3.26 24.65 -0.69
N ALA A 79 4.50 25.12 -0.58
CA ALA A 79 4.76 26.55 -0.45
C ALA A 79 4.18 27.31 -1.67
N THR A 80 3.62 28.50 -1.42
CA THR A 80 3.04 29.31 -2.49
C THR A 80 4.11 30.08 -3.25
N ILE A 81 3.96 30.13 -4.58
CA ILE A 81 4.69 31.06 -5.45
C ILE A 81 3.69 32.03 -6.01
N GLY A 82 3.88 33.34 -5.77
CA GLY A 82 2.91 34.36 -6.18
C GLY A 82 1.56 34.28 -5.46
N GLY A 83 1.52 33.67 -4.27
CA GLY A 83 0.31 33.55 -3.46
C GLY A 83 -0.57 32.34 -3.78
N VAL A 84 -0.19 31.50 -4.75
CA VAL A 84 -0.94 30.32 -5.15
C VAL A 84 -0.13 29.05 -4.87
N SER A 85 -0.73 28.07 -4.21
CA SER A 85 -0.18 26.74 -4.07
C SER A 85 -0.87 25.82 -5.10
N THR A 86 -0.10 25.28 -6.04
CA THR A 86 -0.66 24.37 -7.04
C THR A 86 -0.45 22.90 -6.65
N ILE A 87 0.61 22.58 -5.92
CA ILE A 87 0.92 21.20 -5.56
C ILE A 87 0.34 20.87 -4.17
N LEU A 88 -0.44 19.80 -4.13
CA LEU A 88 -0.95 19.19 -2.92
C LEU A 88 -0.22 17.87 -2.68
N PHE A 89 0.52 17.77 -1.58
CA PHE A 89 1.04 16.49 -1.09
C PHE A 89 -0.02 15.78 -0.27
N PHE A 90 -0.17 14.48 -0.46
CA PHE A 90 -1.18 13.71 0.24
C PHE A 90 -0.64 12.41 0.83
N THR A 91 -1.38 11.89 1.81
CA THR A 91 -1.27 10.53 2.32
C THR A 91 -2.64 9.88 2.27
N GLY A 92 -2.67 8.55 2.16
CA GLY A 92 -3.94 7.84 2.09
C GLY A 92 -3.80 6.33 2.27
N LYS A 93 -4.92 5.66 2.06
CA LYS A 93 -5.02 4.20 2.03
C LYS A 93 -5.52 3.77 0.67
N SER A 94 -4.82 2.81 0.08
CA SER A 94 -5.16 2.19 -1.19
C SER A 94 -5.56 0.74 -0.99
N THR A 95 -6.63 0.32 -1.66
CA THR A 95 -7.09 -1.08 -1.72
C THR A 95 -7.25 -1.47 -3.18
N ILE A 96 -6.66 -2.59 -3.58
CA ILE A 96 -6.86 -3.18 -4.90
C ILE A 96 -7.59 -4.52 -4.72
N PHE A 97 -8.80 -4.61 -5.25
CA PHE A 97 -9.62 -5.82 -5.29
C PHE A 97 -9.24 -6.60 -6.54
N LEU A 98 -8.47 -7.67 -6.35
CA LEU A 98 -7.97 -8.49 -7.46
C LEU A 98 -9.09 -9.31 -8.11
N LYS A 99 -8.91 -9.71 -9.36
CA LYS A 99 -9.84 -10.59 -10.07
C LYS A 99 -10.02 -11.96 -9.40
N SER A 100 -9.05 -12.40 -8.58
CA SER A 100 -9.16 -13.61 -7.76
C SER A 100 -10.16 -13.51 -6.60
N GLY A 101 -10.60 -12.30 -6.25
CA GLY A 101 -11.38 -11.99 -5.05
C GLY A 101 -10.53 -11.59 -3.85
N ASP A 102 -9.21 -11.72 -3.93
CA ASP A 102 -8.27 -11.27 -2.90
C ASP A 102 -8.09 -9.75 -2.93
N GLN A 103 -7.49 -9.19 -1.89
CA GLN A 103 -7.19 -7.77 -1.81
C GLN A 103 -5.71 -7.54 -1.57
N LEU A 104 -5.17 -6.47 -2.16
CA LEU A 104 -3.91 -5.85 -1.76
C LEU A 104 -4.23 -4.57 -0.99
N LEU A 105 -3.63 -4.40 0.18
CA LEU A 105 -3.82 -3.26 1.06
C LEU A 105 -2.51 -2.48 1.12
N GLY A 106 -2.58 -1.14 1.05
CA GLY A 106 -1.39 -0.31 1.10
C GLY A 106 -1.64 1.07 1.69
N THR A 107 -0.55 1.67 2.15
CA THR A 107 -0.47 3.11 2.40
C THR A 107 -0.03 3.81 1.12
N ASP A 108 -0.57 4.98 0.87
CA ASP A 108 -0.31 5.76 -0.33
C ASP A 108 0.21 7.14 0.05
N THR A 109 1.25 7.60 -0.63
CA THR A 109 1.78 8.95 -0.49
C THR A 109 2.08 9.52 -1.87
N GLY A 110 1.71 10.77 -2.10
CA GLY A 110 1.89 11.33 -3.44
C GLY A 110 1.72 12.83 -3.50
N SER A 111 1.64 13.31 -4.72
CA SER A 111 1.36 14.70 -5.03
C SER A 111 0.46 14.85 -6.25
N ILE A 112 -0.35 15.89 -6.22
CA ILE A 112 -1.21 16.31 -7.33
C ILE A 112 -0.87 17.77 -7.63
N ASP A 113 -0.74 18.12 -8.90
CA ASP A 113 -0.61 19.50 -9.36
C ASP A 113 -1.99 20.01 -9.78
N LEU A 114 -2.61 20.82 -8.92
CA LEU A 114 -3.95 21.38 -9.11
C LEU A 114 -3.93 22.67 -9.92
N PRO A 115 -5.03 23.07 -10.57
CA PRO A 115 -5.11 24.34 -11.28
C PRO A 115 -4.71 25.53 -10.38
N PRO A 116 -3.94 26.51 -10.91
CA PRO A 116 -3.52 26.68 -12.32
C PRO A 116 -2.29 25.85 -12.74
N GLY A 117 -1.91 24.82 -12.02
CA GLY A 117 -0.87 23.90 -12.42
C GLY A 117 -1.27 23.02 -13.61
N LEU A 118 -0.36 22.12 -14.00
CA LEU A 118 -0.48 21.33 -15.24
C LEU A 118 -1.20 19.99 -15.08
N GLY A 119 -1.73 19.67 -13.90
CA GLY A 119 -2.48 18.43 -13.67
C GLY A 119 -1.61 17.18 -13.45
N GLY A 120 -0.32 17.32 -13.17
CA GLY A 120 0.57 16.20 -12.91
C GLY A 120 0.19 15.42 -11.64
N PHE A 121 0.33 14.09 -11.71
CA PHE A 121 0.08 13.18 -10.59
C PHE A 121 1.23 12.21 -10.41
N ALA A 122 1.65 12.01 -9.17
CA ALA A 122 2.61 10.98 -8.79
C ALA A 122 2.26 10.41 -7.40
N SER A 123 2.39 9.10 -7.25
CA SER A 123 2.09 8.41 -5.99
C SER A 123 2.99 7.18 -5.79
N LEU A 124 3.17 6.80 -4.54
CA LEU A 124 3.84 5.59 -4.09
C LEU A 124 2.91 4.81 -3.17
N ILE A 125 2.43 3.67 -3.64
CA ILE A 125 1.71 2.71 -2.80
C ILE A 125 2.72 1.73 -2.22
N THR A 126 2.79 1.67 -0.89
CA THR A 126 3.54 0.65 -0.14
C THR A 126 2.56 -0.38 0.38
N PHE A 127 2.67 -1.62 -0.09
CA PHE A 127 1.80 -2.71 0.36
C PHE A 127 2.11 -3.09 1.81
N THR A 128 1.07 -3.17 2.62
CA THR A 128 1.13 -3.45 4.06
C THR A 128 0.43 -4.76 4.41
N GLY A 129 -0.11 -5.46 3.41
CA GLY A 129 -0.82 -6.72 3.56
C GLY A 129 -1.84 -6.95 2.46
N GLY A 130 -2.73 -7.89 2.71
CA GLY A 130 -3.81 -8.27 1.81
C GLY A 130 -4.65 -9.38 2.39
N THR A 131 -5.53 -9.97 1.58
CA THR A 131 -6.37 -11.11 1.95
C THR A 131 -6.10 -12.32 1.07
N GLY A 132 -6.53 -13.51 1.50
CA GLY A 132 -6.35 -14.75 0.75
C GLY A 132 -4.91 -15.01 0.37
N ASN A 133 -4.62 -15.26 -0.91
CA ASN A 133 -3.27 -15.49 -1.43
C ASN A 133 -2.36 -14.23 -1.36
N SER A 134 -2.95 -13.07 -1.12
CA SER A 134 -2.23 -11.81 -0.90
C SER A 134 -2.01 -11.49 0.58
N SER A 135 -2.35 -12.40 1.49
CA SER A 135 -2.10 -12.23 2.93
C SER A 135 -0.62 -11.99 3.18
N GLY A 136 -0.30 -10.95 3.96
CA GLY A 136 1.08 -10.55 4.21
C GLY A 136 1.82 -9.98 3.00
N ALA A 137 1.11 -9.55 1.95
CA ALA A 137 1.72 -8.92 0.79
C ALA A 137 2.55 -7.69 1.19
N THR A 138 3.71 -7.54 0.54
CA THR A 138 4.64 -6.41 0.70
C THR A 138 5.10 -5.92 -0.66
N GLY A 139 5.94 -4.89 -0.67
CA GLY A 139 6.45 -4.28 -1.90
C GLY A 139 5.87 -2.91 -2.15
N GLN A 140 6.16 -2.36 -3.31
CA GLN A 140 5.78 -1.00 -3.66
C GLN A 140 5.48 -0.87 -5.15
N ILE A 141 4.52 -0.02 -5.48
CA ILE A 141 4.31 0.45 -6.86
C ILE A 141 4.32 1.98 -6.89
N ARG A 142 4.96 2.53 -7.91
CA ARG A 142 4.96 3.96 -8.21
C ARG A 142 3.96 4.21 -9.32
N LEU A 143 3.04 5.13 -9.10
CA LEU A 143 2.09 5.60 -10.06
C LEU A 143 2.54 6.99 -10.57
N ARG A 144 2.32 7.25 -11.84
CA ARG A 144 2.52 8.57 -12.45
C ARG A 144 1.50 8.75 -13.55
N GLY A 145 1.04 9.96 -13.72
CA GLY A 145 0.05 10.26 -14.74
C GLY A 145 -0.47 11.68 -14.60
N GLU A 146 -1.73 11.83 -14.94
CA GLU A 146 -2.43 13.10 -14.95
C GLU A 146 -3.65 13.04 -14.03
N PHE A 147 -4.02 14.20 -13.50
CA PHE A 147 -5.23 14.43 -12.76
C PHE A 147 -5.97 15.61 -13.39
N ASP A 148 -7.13 15.36 -13.96
CA ASP A 148 -8.05 16.39 -14.44
C ASP A 148 -9.00 16.78 -13.31
N ALA A 149 -8.79 17.95 -12.74
CA ALA A 149 -9.60 18.45 -11.64
C ALA A 149 -11.02 18.85 -12.07
N ALA A 150 -11.23 19.20 -13.35
CA ALA A 150 -12.54 19.59 -13.87
C ALA A 150 -13.44 18.36 -14.06
N GLU A 151 -12.87 17.28 -14.57
CA GLU A 151 -13.59 16.01 -14.79
C GLU A 151 -13.53 15.08 -13.59
N GLY A 152 -12.64 15.36 -12.62
CA GLY A 152 -12.41 14.48 -11.46
C GLY A 152 -11.81 13.15 -11.84
N THR A 153 -10.97 13.10 -12.89
CA THR A 153 -10.37 11.86 -13.40
C THR A 153 -8.87 11.83 -13.17
N THR A 154 -8.33 10.64 -12.98
CA THR A 154 -6.88 10.39 -12.99
C THR A 154 -6.59 9.13 -13.79
N ASN A 155 -5.51 9.17 -14.54
CA ASN A 155 -5.04 8.03 -15.32
C ASN A 155 -3.51 8.07 -15.47
N GLY A 156 -2.92 6.93 -15.76
CA GLY A 156 -1.48 6.83 -15.97
C GLY A 156 -0.94 5.42 -15.87
N ASP A 157 0.35 5.36 -15.61
CA ASP A 157 1.12 4.12 -15.54
C ASP A 157 1.57 3.82 -14.11
N TYR A 158 1.76 2.53 -13.83
CA TYR A 158 2.45 2.10 -12.62
C TYR A 158 3.58 1.13 -12.93
N ILE A 159 4.60 1.15 -12.06
CA ILE A 159 5.73 0.21 -12.06
C ILE A 159 6.15 -0.08 -10.62
N GLY A 160 6.54 -1.32 -10.35
CA GLY A 160 7.06 -1.69 -9.03
C GLY A 160 7.20 -3.18 -8.82
N THR A 161 7.04 -3.61 -7.57
CA THR A 161 7.18 -5.01 -7.16
C THR A 161 6.11 -5.36 -6.14
N VAL A 162 5.51 -6.53 -6.30
CA VAL A 162 4.59 -7.14 -5.32
C VAL A 162 5.21 -8.45 -4.85
N CYS A 163 5.31 -8.60 -3.52
CA CYS A 163 5.79 -9.81 -2.86
C CYS A 163 4.62 -10.46 -2.12
N THR A 164 4.38 -11.75 -2.36
CA THR A 164 3.40 -12.58 -1.61
C THR A 164 4.11 -13.78 -1.00
N GLN A 165 3.47 -14.42 -0.04
CA GLN A 165 3.97 -15.66 0.59
C GLN A 165 3.77 -16.85 -0.33
#